data_afae1a7e30046fd3c35e0fcc85df4ab5
#
_entry.id   afae1a7e30046fd3c35e0fcc85df4ab5
#
_cell.length_a   1.000
_cell.length_b   1.000
_cell.length_c   1.000
_cell.angle_alpha   90.00
_cell.angle_beta   90.00
_cell.angle_gamma   90.00
#
_symmetry.space_group_name_H-M   'P 1'
#
loop_
_entity.id
_entity.type
_entity.pdbx_description
1 polymer ?
#
loop_
_entity_poly.entity_id
_entity_poly.type
_entity_poly.pdbx_seq_one_letter_code
_entity_poly.pdbx_strand_id
1 'polypeptide(L)'
;MSVELITLGTAAGPAIRGPENGISSALVVDDAFYMVDFGLGCSRAAHEAGLRGKDFVAGFVTHLHSDHVVELPGFLLWNWGSPVEGFTGPVSIVGPGKDATRAGGARLSGTGELVSHSLQAFSYDIDIRVHDEARPDLASLVRTVDLSAPAHGSPDAARPFDVYEDDRVKVTGILVEHPPVRPALAFRFDTDAGSVVFSGDTAECQAMAVLASGADVLVHEAVNLDFYAGKGFAPEFLNHQQIAHTPPEGAGRVAAAAGVGRLVLSHLAGRAEPEWWRARAASTFDGPVDVAASGQRFRIGTPVLAPA
;
A
#
# COMPACT_ATOMS: atom_id res chain seq x y z
N MET A 1 -8.94 -13.47 17.85
CA MET A 1 -8.70 -12.66 16.64
C MET A 1 -7.61 -13.31 15.82
N SER A 2 -7.85 -13.60 14.56
CA SER A 2 -6.85 -14.06 13.60
C SER A 2 -6.45 -12.91 12.69
N VAL A 3 -5.15 -12.69 12.50
CA VAL A 3 -4.65 -11.62 11.62
C VAL A 3 -3.67 -12.21 10.62
N GLU A 4 -3.90 -11.93 9.35
CA GLU A 4 -3.08 -12.40 8.25
C GLU A 4 -2.78 -11.27 7.25
N LEU A 5 -1.52 -11.05 6.94
CA LEU A 5 -1.08 -10.23 5.83
C LEU A 5 -1.00 -11.10 4.57
N ILE A 6 -1.57 -10.62 3.47
CA ILE A 6 -1.46 -11.24 2.15
C ILE A 6 -0.86 -10.22 1.18
N THR A 7 0.28 -10.53 0.58
CA THR A 7 0.87 -9.71 -0.48
C THR A 7 0.21 -10.10 -1.82
N LEU A 8 -0.73 -9.29 -2.30
CA LEU A 8 -1.51 -9.57 -3.53
C LEU A 8 -0.71 -9.28 -4.79
N GLY A 9 0.21 -8.33 -4.71
CA GLY A 9 1.14 -7.97 -5.76
C GLY A 9 2.36 -7.26 -5.19
N THR A 10 3.50 -7.38 -5.86
CA THR A 10 4.80 -6.91 -5.36
C THR A 10 5.60 -6.13 -6.38
N ALA A 11 5.10 -6.00 -7.62
CA ALA A 11 5.81 -5.31 -8.68
C ALA A 11 5.72 -3.79 -8.53
N ALA A 12 6.87 -3.14 -8.64
CA ALA A 12 7.02 -1.69 -8.62
C ALA A 12 6.88 -1.06 -10.00
N GLY A 13 6.38 0.17 -10.03
CA GLY A 13 6.29 1.04 -11.20
C GLY A 13 5.20 0.62 -12.19
N PRO A 14 4.86 1.48 -13.16
CA PRO A 14 3.86 1.20 -14.19
C PRO A 14 4.44 0.28 -15.27
N ALA A 15 5.05 -0.83 -14.88
CA ALA A 15 5.70 -1.79 -15.77
C ALA A 15 5.07 -3.17 -15.62
N ILE A 16 4.64 -3.76 -16.73
CA ILE A 16 4.19 -5.16 -16.75
C ILE A 16 5.40 -6.07 -16.55
N ARG A 17 5.38 -6.86 -15.48
CA ARG A 17 6.51 -7.73 -15.07
C ARG A 17 6.15 -9.22 -15.16
N GLY A 18 5.69 -9.65 -16.33
CA GLY A 18 5.25 -11.04 -16.54
C GLY A 18 4.02 -11.37 -15.72
N PRO A 19 4.02 -12.44 -14.91
CA PRO A 19 2.86 -12.84 -14.11
C PRO A 19 2.70 -12.03 -12.80
N GLU A 20 3.68 -11.17 -12.45
CA GLU A 20 3.64 -10.40 -11.20
C GLU A 20 2.55 -9.33 -11.24
N ASN A 21 1.73 -9.28 -10.19
CA ASN A 21 0.77 -8.22 -10.00
C ASN A 21 1.46 -6.94 -9.48
N GLY A 22 0.89 -5.78 -9.82
CA GLY A 22 1.29 -4.49 -9.27
C GLY A 22 1.07 -4.43 -7.76
N ILE A 23 1.78 -3.51 -7.10
CA ILE A 23 1.77 -3.38 -5.65
C ILE A 23 0.36 -3.35 -5.06
N SER A 24 0.07 -4.28 -4.19
CA SER A 24 -1.14 -4.32 -3.38
C SER A 24 -0.98 -5.33 -2.25
N SER A 25 -1.54 -5.04 -1.10
CA SER A 25 -1.58 -5.94 0.04
C SER A 25 -2.96 -5.96 0.69
N ALA A 26 -3.32 -7.07 1.31
CA ALA A 26 -4.51 -7.16 2.14
C ALA A 26 -4.12 -7.55 3.57
N LEU A 27 -4.68 -6.86 4.55
CA LEU A 27 -4.68 -7.26 5.94
C LEU A 27 -6.04 -7.87 6.26
N VAL A 28 -6.07 -9.16 6.55
CA VAL A 28 -7.29 -9.89 6.93
C VAL A 28 -7.33 -9.97 8.44
N VAL A 29 -8.44 -9.52 9.02
CA VAL A 29 -8.70 -9.56 10.46
C VAL A 29 -10.02 -10.27 10.68
N ASP A 30 -9.96 -11.51 11.18
CA ASP A 30 -11.07 -12.46 11.27
C ASP A 30 -11.78 -12.66 9.91
N ASP A 31 -12.99 -12.12 9.75
CA ASP A 31 -13.83 -12.23 8.55
C ASP A 31 -13.82 -10.96 7.67
N ALA A 32 -13.04 -9.95 8.04
CA ALA A 32 -12.95 -8.68 7.32
C ALA A 32 -11.55 -8.48 6.71
N PHE A 33 -11.46 -7.67 5.66
CA PHE A 33 -10.15 -7.29 5.13
C PHE A 33 -10.05 -5.82 4.75
N TYR A 34 -8.80 -5.35 4.82
CA TYR A 34 -8.35 -4.00 4.50
C TYR A 34 -7.32 -4.08 3.38
N MET A 35 -7.42 -3.21 2.39
CA MET A 35 -6.47 -3.14 1.28
C MET A 35 -5.47 -2.00 1.48
N VAL A 36 -4.22 -2.23 1.10
CA VAL A 36 -3.21 -1.17 0.97
C VAL A 36 -2.70 -1.19 -0.47
N ASP A 37 -2.98 -0.09 -1.15
CA ASP A 37 -2.77 0.14 -2.58
C ASP A 37 -3.52 -0.81 -3.52
N PHE A 38 -3.72 -0.34 -4.76
CA PHE A 38 -4.56 -0.96 -5.78
C PHE A 38 -3.83 -1.02 -7.13
N GLY A 39 -2.68 -1.67 -7.14
CA GLY A 39 -1.91 -1.90 -8.36
C GLY A 39 -2.57 -2.91 -9.30
N LEU A 40 -2.05 -2.96 -10.52
CA LEU A 40 -2.60 -3.79 -11.60
C LEU A 40 -2.67 -5.27 -11.20
N GLY A 41 -3.85 -5.89 -11.34
CA GLY A 41 -4.10 -7.31 -11.01
C GLY A 41 -4.62 -7.53 -9.59
N CYS A 42 -4.73 -6.50 -8.74
CA CYS A 42 -5.10 -6.64 -7.33
C CYS A 42 -6.50 -7.26 -7.13
N SER A 43 -7.48 -6.92 -7.98
CA SER A 43 -8.84 -7.47 -7.89
C SER A 43 -8.86 -8.98 -8.12
N ARG A 44 -8.13 -9.45 -9.13
CA ARG A 44 -7.99 -10.88 -9.42
C ARG A 44 -7.24 -11.59 -8.28
N ALA A 45 -6.12 -11.02 -7.85
CA ALA A 45 -5.31 -11.59 -6.77
C ALA A 45 -6.10 -11.70 -5.47
N ALA A 46 -6.91 -10.69 -5.12
CA ALA A 46 -7.81 -10.74 -3.96
C ALA A 46 -8.82 -11.89 -4.09
N HIS A 47 -9.44 -12.03 -5.26
CA HIS A 47 -10.39 -13.13 -5.51
C HIS A 47 -9.73 -14.52 -5.41
N GLU A 48 -8.54 -14.69 -6.01
CA GLU A 48 -7.74 -15.93 -5.95
C GLU A 48 -7.27 -16.23 -4.52
N ALA A 49 -6.99 -15.20 -3.72
CA ALA A 49 -6.71 -15.32 -2.29
C ALA A 49 -7.93 -15.68 -1.43
N GLY A 50 -9.13 -15.76 -2.03
CA GLY A 50 -10.37 -16.08 -1.31
C GLY A 50 -11.10 -14.87 -0.73
N LEU A 51 -10.60 -13.66 -0.94
CA LEU A 51 -11.25 -12.43 -0.47
C LEU A 51 -12.49 -12.13 -1.34
N ARG A 52 -13.55 -11.66 -0.69
CA ARG A 52 -14.81 -11.29 -1.36
C ARG A 52 -15.22 -9.89 -0.96
N GLY A 53 -15.79 -9.15 -1.92
CA GLY A 53 -16.18 -7.76 -1.69
C GLY A 53 -17.07 -7.53 -0.47
N LYS A 54 -17.94 -8.50 -0.12
CA LYS A 54 -18.80 -8.41 1.07
C LYS A 54 -18.04 -8.28 2.39
N ASP A 55 -16.78 -8.73 2.41
CA ASP A 55 -15.90 -8.74 3.59
C ASP A 55 -14.90 -7.56 3.57
N PHE A 56 -14.95 -6.72 2.50
CA PHE A 56 -14.12 -5.53 2.35
C PHE A 56 -14.63 -4.40 3.21
N VAL A 57 -13.74 -3.79 4.01
CA VAL A 57 -14.07 -2.71 4.94
C VAL A 57 -13.49 -1.38 4.49
N ALA A 58 -12.19 -1.32 4.25
CA ALA A 58 -11.53 -0.09 3.84
C ALA A 58 -10.29 -0.34 2.98
N GLY A 59 -10.00 0.63 2.10
CA GLY A 59 -8.78 0.70 1.31
C GLY A 59 -7.95 1.92 1.67
N PHE A 60 -6.65 1.73 1.73
CA PHE A 60 -5.67 2.76 2.06
C PHE A 60 -4.74 2.96 0.88
N VAL A 61 -4.64 4.20 0.42
CA VAL A 61 -3.77 4.60 -0.68
C VAL A 61 -2.56 5.32 -0.10
N THR A 62 -1.36 4.80 -0.37
CA THR A 62 -0.13 5.40 0.15
C THR A 62 0.21 6.69 -0.57
N HIS A 63 0.08 6.70 -1.89
CA HIS A 63 0.25 7.88 -2.73
C HIS A 63 -0.43 7.66 -4.10
N LEU A 64 -0.46 8.70 -4.95
CA LEU A 64 -1.30 8.68 -6.15
C LEU A 64 -0.53 8.39 -7.45
N HIS A 65 0.60 7.68 -7.39
CA HIS A 65 1.18 7.11 -8.61
C HIS A 65 0.25 6.04 -9.20
N SER A 66 0.23 5.92 -10.51
CA SER A 66 -0.69 5.04 -11.22
C SER A 66 -0.54 3.56 -10.86
N ASP A 67 0.65 3.10 -10.56
CA ASP A 67 0.91 1.72 -10.13
C ASP A 67 0.35 1.37 -8.75
N HIS A 68 -0.02 2.38 -7.94
CA HIS A 68 -0.69 2.21 -6.65
C HIS A 68 -2.21 2.38 -6.71
N VAL A 69 -2.76 2.96 -7.79
CA VAL A 69 -4.19 3.30 -7.83
C VAL A 69 -4.92 2.89 -9.11
N VAL A 70 -4.21 2.38 -10.12
CA VAL A 70 -4.79 2.15 -11.44
C VAL A 70 -5.99 1.21 -11.42
N GLU A 71 -6.01 0.23 -10.51
CA GLU A 71 -7.11 -0.75 -10.42
C GLU A 71 -8.13 -0.40 -9.33
N LEU A 72 -7.97 0.68 -8.57
CA LEU A 72 -8.95 1.11 -7.57
C LEU A 72 -10.37 1.25 -8.13
N PRO A 73 -10.60 1.90 -9.30
CA PRO A 73 -11.93 1.94 -9.88
C PRO A 73 -12.47 0.55 -10.23
N GLY A 74 -11.66 -0.29 -10.84
CA GLY A 74 -12.00 -1.66 -11.18
C GLY A 74 -12.34 -2.50 -9.95
N PHE A 75 -11.54 -2.37 -8.89
CA PHE A 75 -11.77 -3.05 -7.62
C PHE A 75 -13.14 -2.68 -7.02
N LEU A 76 -13.48 -1.39 -6.99
CA LEU A 76 -14.78 -0.94 -6.49
C LEU A 76 -15.94 -1.48 -7.33
N LEU A 77 -15.84 -1.40 -8.67
CA LEU A 77 -16.90 -1.84 -9.60
C LEU A 77 -17.10 -3.37 -9.58
N TRP A 78 -16.06 -4.16 -9.36
CA TRP A 78 -16.12 -5.61 -9.46
C TRP A 78 -16.37 -6.29 -8.11
N ASN A 79 -16.25 -5.56 -7.01
CA ASN A 79 -16.54 -6.04 -5.67
C ASN A 79 -17.80 -5.40 -5.06
N TRP A 80 -18.70 -4.86 -5.88
CA TRP A 80 -19.89 -4.14 -5.48
C TRP A 80 -21.18 -4.91 -5.79
N GLY A 81 -22.02 -5.11 -4.77
CA GLY A 81 -23.37 -5.61 -4.89
C GLY A 81 -23.48 -7.10 -5.19
N SER A 82 -24.75 -7.54 -5.34
CA SER A 82 -25.08 -8.89 -5.80
C SER A 82 -25.06 -8.92 -7.35
N PRO A 83 -24.73 -10.02 -8.02
CA PRO A 83 -24.47 -11.39 -7.50
C PRO A 83 -22.99 -11.71 -7.25
N VAL A 84 -22.10 -10.72 -7.27
CA VAL A 84 -20.64 -10.95 -7.22
C VAL A 84 -20.08 -11.12 -5.79
N GLU A 85 -20.93 -11.33 -4.78
CA GLU A 85 -20.55 -11.32 -3.37
C GLU A 85 -19.83 -10.02 -2.98
N GLY A 86 -20.28 -8.91 -3.58
CA GLY A 86 -19.71 -7.59 -3.35
C GLY A 86 -20.29 -6.91 -2.11
N PHE A 87 -19.62 -5.83 -1.67
CA PHE A 87 -20.13 -5.02 -0.57
C PHE A 87 -21.47 -4.38 -0.91
N THR A 88 -22.37 -4.35 0.07
CA THR A 88 -23.69 -3.71 0.00
C THR A 88 -23.87 -2.65 1.09
N GLY A 89 -22.93 -2.56 1.98
CA GLY A 89 -22.81 -1.52 3.01
C GLY A 89 -21.69 -0.52 2.72
N PRO A 90 -21.56 0.51 3.55
CA PRO A 90 -20.52 1.52 3.39
C PRO A 90 -19.10 0.94 3.48
N VAL A 91 -18.23 1.37 2.56
CA VAL A 91 -16.79 1.09 2.57
C VAL A 91 -16.02 2.40 2.52
N SER A 92 -14.80 2.41 3.06
CA SER A 92 -13.96 3.62 3.11
C SER A 92 -12.76 3.50 2.17
N ILE A 93 -12.44 4.59 1.46
CA ILE A 93 -11.17 4.77 0.73
C ILE A 93 -10.46 5.96 1.35
N VAL A 94 -9.32 5.68 1.95
CA VAL A 94 -8.52 6.65 2.72
C VAL A 94 -7.19 6.84 1.99
N GLY A 95 -6.77 8.07 1.80
CA GLY A 95 -5.49 8.33 1.14
C GLY A 95 -5.11 9.80 1.10
N PRO A 96 -4.04 10.15 0.38
CA PRO A 96 -3.56 11.52 0.35
C PRO A 96 -4.58 12.48 -0.25
N GLY A 97 -4.71 13.63 0.40
CA GLY A 97 -5.43 14.78 -0.14
C GLY A 97 -4.64 15.46 -1.26
N LYS A 98 -5.13 16.61 -1.70
CA LYS A 98 -4.50 17.41 -2.75
C LYS A 98 -3.11 17.88 -2.33
N ASP A 99 -2.17 17.87 -3.27
CA ASP A 99 -0.91 18.59 -3.08
C ASP A 99 -1.15 20.10 -3.23
N ALA A 100 -1.20 20.80 -2.11
CA ALA A 100 -1.35 22.24 -2.04
C ALA A 100 -0.02 23.01 -2.21
N THR A 101 1.13 22.32 -2.26
CA THR A 101 2.46 22.93 -2.22
C THR A 101 3.04 23.20 -3.60
N ARG A 102 2.48 22.59 -4.65
CA ARG A 102 3.00 22.71 -6.01
C ARG A 102 2.62 24.05 -6.64
N ALA A 103 3.59 24.97 -6.71
CA ALA A 103 3.45 26.22 -7.44
C ALA A 103 3.31 25.94 -8.95
N GLY A 104 2.36 26.61 -9.63
CA GLY A 104 2.25 26.53 -11.08
C GLY A 104 0.92 26.02 -11.63
N GLY A 105 -0.10 25.85 -10.80
CA GLY A 105 -1.49 25.72 -11.25
C GLY A 105 -1.90 24.33 -11.77
N ALA A 106 -1.05 23.32 -11.76
CA ALA A 106 -1.50 21.95 -11.99
C ALA A 106 -2.33 21.52 -10.77
N ARG A 107 -3.63 21.34 -10.96
CA ARG A 107 -4.48 20.72 -9.93
C ARG A 107 -4.10 19.25 -9.85
N LEU A 108 -3.37 18.90 -8.82
CA LEU A 108 -3.15 17.50 -8.47
C LEU A 108 -4.31 17.08 -7.57
N SER A 109 -5.14 16.18 -8.08
CA SER A 109 -6.30 15.64 -7.37
C SER A 109 -5.87 14.86 -6.13
N GLY A 110 -6.71 14.89 -5.09
CA GLY A 110 -6.61 13.95 -3.97
C GLY A 110 -7.36 12.65 -4.25
N THR A 111 -7.32 11.74 -3.28
CA THR A 111 -7.99 10.44 -3.35
C THR A 111 -9.49 10.56 -3.60
N GLY A 112 -10.15 11.51 -2.94
CA GLY A 112 -11.59 11.74 -3.10
C GLY A 112 -11.96 12.18 -4.52
N GLU A 113 -11.17 13.06 -5.14
CA GLU A 113 -11.40 13.44 -6.53
C GLU A 113 -11.11 12.29 -7.50
N LEU A 114 -10.05 11.49 -7.27
CA LEU A 114 -9.75 10.31 -8.06
C LEU A 114 -10.94 9.34 -8.08
N VAL A 115 -11.47 9.00 -6.90
CA VAL A 115 -12.64 8.11 -6.77
C VAL A 115 -13.86 8.72 -7.44
N SER A 116 -14.21 9.98 -7.14
CA SER A 116 -15.39 10.66 -7.68
C SER A 116 -15.36 10.72 -9.21
N HIS A 117 -14.24 11.14 -9.81
CA HIS A 117 -14.10 11.19 -11.27
C HIS A 117 -14.12 9.81 -11.91
N SER A 118 -13.59 8.79 -11.23
CA SER A 118 -13.65 7.41 -11.69
C SER A 118 -15.08 6.88 -11.71
N LEU A 119 -15.85 7.07 -10.64
CA LEU A 119 -17.27 6.69 -10.61
C LEU A 119 -18.08 7.44 -11.68
N GLN A 120 -17.79 8.72 -11.90
CA GLN A 120 -18.41 9.49 -12.98
C GLN A 120 -18.07 8.92 -14.36
N ALA A 121 -16.83 8.53 -14.59
CA ALA A 121 -16.42 7.92 -15.87
C ALA A 121 -17.15 6.60 -16.16
N PHE A 122 -17.50 5.84 -15.12
CA PHE A 122 -18.24 4.58 -15.22
C PHE A 122 -19.74 4.72 -14.96
N SER A 123 -20.28 5.94 -14.96
CA SER A 123 -21.71 6.20 -14.65
C SER A 123 -22.67 5.42 -15.53
N TYR A 124 -22.32 5.16 -16.80
CA TYR A 124 -23.14 4.35 -17.72
C TYR A 124 -23.38 2.93 -17.16
N ASP A 125 -22.32 2.23 -16.73
CA ASP A 125 -22.44 0.87 -16.20
C ASP A 125 -23.10 0.87 -14.81
N ILE A 126 -22.74 1.83 -13.97
CA ILE A 126 -23.29 1.99 -12.62
C ILE A 126 -24.81 2.21 -12.68
N ASP A 127 -25.30 3.12 -13.54
CA ASP A 127 -26.71 3.43 -13.68
C ASP A 127 -27.52 2.19 -14.11
N ILE A 128 -27.04 1.46 -15.11
CA ILE A 128 -27.70 0.23 -15.57
C ILE A 128 -27.79 -0.81 -14.45
N ARG A 129 -26.68 -1.05 -13.72
CA ARG A 129 -26.67 -2.06 -12.64
C ARG A 129 -27.55 -1.67 -11.45
N VAL A 130 -27.66 -0.38 -11.15
CA VAL A 130 -28.57 0.10 -10.12
C VAL A 130 -30.03 -0.15 -10.51
N HIS A 131 -30.41 0.16 -11.75
CA HIS A 131 -31.80 0.11 -12.18
C HIS A 131 -32.25 -1.25 -12.72
N ASP A 132 -31.36 -2.00 -13.36
CA ASP A 132 -31.67 -3.30 -13.98
C ASP A 132 -31.35 -4.49 -13.05
N GLU A 133 -30.24 -4.42 -12.31
CA GLU A 133 -29.80 -5.49 -11.42
C GLU A 133 -30.14 -5.22 -9.93
N ALA A 134 -30.80 -4.11 -9.63
CA ALA A 134 -31.15 -3.67 -8.29
C ALA A 134 -29.95 -3.61 -7.32
N ARG A 135 -28.77 -3.23 -7.81
CA ARG A 135 -27.62 -2.97 -6.94
C ARG A 135 -27.82 -1.68 -6.15
N PRO A 136 -27.29 -1.58 -4.93
CA PRO A 136 -27.32 -0.31 -4.21
C PRO A 136 -26.49 0.74 -4.96
N ASP A 137 -26.83 2.03 -4.81
CA ASP A 137 -26.06 3.11 -5.44
C ASP A 137 -24.62 3.13 -4.94
N LEU A 138 -23.66 2.83 -5.83
CA LEU A 138 -22.24 2.71 -5.50
C LEU A 138 -21.68 4.00 -4.90
N ALA A 139 -22.08 5.16 -5.44
CA ALA A 139 -21.57 6.45 -4.95
C ALA A 139 -21.99 6.73 -3.50
N SER A 140 -23.14 6.19 -3.07
CA SER A 140 -23.61 6.32 -1.69
C SER A 140 -22.89 5.41 -0.70
N LEU A 141 -22.28 4.33 -1.18
CA LEU A 141 -21.56 3.35 -0.37
C LEU A 141 -20.08 3.71 -0.18
N VAL A 142 -19.45 4.33 -1.17
CA VAL A 142 -18.01 4.63 -1.11
C VAL A 142 -17.78 5.97 -0.42
N ARG A 143 -17.19 5.91 0.78
CA ARG A 143 -16.76 7.07 1.55
C ARG A 143 -15.29 7.32 1.31
N THR A 144 -14.92 8.55 0.95
CA THR A 144 -13.53 8.94 0.75
C THR A 144 -13.05 9.84 1.89
N VAL A 145 -11.82 9.61 2.34
CA VAL A 145 -11.15 10.43 3.35
C VAL A 145 -9.83 10.92 2.78
N ASP A 146 -9.78 12.20 2.47
CA ASP A 146 -8.56 12.88 2.03
C ASP A 146 -7.74 13.29 3.26
N LEU A 147 -6.60 12.66 3.44
CA LEU A 147 -5.68 12.95 4.53
C LEU A 147 -4.95 14.26 4.25
N SER A 148 -5.16 15.23 5.13
CA SER A 148 -4.43 16.50 5.09
C SER A 148 -3.07 16.28 5.74
N ALA A 149 -2.04 16.25 4.91
CA ALA A 149 -0.68 16.11 5.40
C ALA A 149 -0.19 17.43 6.03
N PRO A 150 0.55 17.36 7.15
CA PRO A 150 1.26 18.52 7.67
C PRO A 150 2.19 19.15 6.62
N ALA A 151 2.44 20.45 6.73
CA ALA A 151 3.37 21.11 5.81
C ALA A 151 4.75 20.44 5.90
N HIS A 152 5.34 20.18 4.72
CA HIS A 152 6.69 19.60 4.64
C HIS A 152 7.70 20.45 5.42
N GLY A 153 8.55 19.76 6.20
CA GLY A 153 9.55 20.42 7.06
C GLY A 153 8.97 21.00 8.35
N SER A 154 7.66 20.88 8.61
CA SER A 154 7.11 21.21 9.91
C SER A 154 7.49 20.16 10.96
N PRO A 155 7.58 20.50 12.25
CA PRO A 155 7.79 19.51 13.31
C PRO A 155 6.74 18.40 13.37
N ASP A 156 5.53 18.68 12.88
CA ASP A 156 4.41 17.73 12.87
C ASP A 156 4.51 16.73 11.70
N ALA A 157 5.26 17.06 10.64
CA ALA A 157 5.48 16.15 9.51
C ALA A 157 6.21 14.85 9.90
N ALA A 158 6.99 14.89 10.98
CA ALA A 158 7.71 13.74 11.50
C ALA A 158 6.96 12.95 12.59
N ARG A 159 5.68 13.25 12.81
CA ARG A 159 4.86 12.60 13.84
C ARG A 159 3.78 11.74 13.22
N PRO A 160 3.56 10.51 13.74
CA PRO A 160 2.39 9.73 13.39
C PRO A 160 1.09 10.46 13.76
N PHE A 161 0.05 10.27 12.94
CA PHE A 161 -1.29 10.83 13.16
C PHE A 161 -2.35 9.77 12.93
N ASP A 162 -3.50 9.91 13.60
CA ASP A 162 -4.62 8.99 13.46
C ASP A 162 -5.23 9.10 12.06
N VAL A 163 -5.48 7.95 11.42
CA VAL A 163 -5.98 7.84 10.04
C VAL A 163 -7.36 7.20 10.00
N TYR A 164 -7.53 6.08 10.70
CA TYR A 164 -8.75 5.29 10.69
C TYR A 164 -8.81 4.42 11.94
N GLU A 165 -10.02 4.16 12.43
CA GLU A 165 -10.23 3.23 13.54
C GLU A 165 -11.62 2.58 13.41
N ASP A 166 -11.67 1.28 13.68
CA ASP A 166 -12.91 0.53 13.90
C ASP A 166 -12.71 -0.48 15.04
N ASP A 167 -13.63 -1.43 15.19
CA ASP A 167 -13.57 -2.45 16.24
C ASP A 167 -12.50 -3.52 16.07
N ARG A 168 -11.75 -3.52 14.95
CA ARG A 168 -10.73 -4.51 14.60
C ARG A 168 -9.33 -3.93 14.48
N VAL A 169 -9.23 -2.72 13.96
CA VAL A 169 -7.93 -2.09 13.66
C VAL A 169 -7.90 -0.62 14.09
N LYS A 170 -6.74 -0.20 14.56
CA LYS A 170 -6.38 1.22 14.61
C LYS A 170 -5.29 1.48 13.58
N VAL A 171 -5.49 2.49 12.71
CA VAL A 171 -4.52 2.84 11.67
C VAL A 171 -3.94 4.22 11.96
N THR A 172 -2.64 4.30 12.04
CA THR A 172 -1.88 5.55 12.09
C THR A 172 -1.07 5.73 10.83
N GLY A 173 -0.87 6.98 10.41
CA GLY A 173 -0.07 7.34 9.23
C GLY A 173 1.06 8.26 9.59
N ILE A 174 2.06 8.34 8.71
CA ILE A 174 3.13 9.31 8.75
C ILE A 174 3.49 9.73 7.33
N LEU A 175 3.97 10.97 7.17
CA LEU A 175 4.56 11.40 5.91
C LEU A 175 5.92 10.76 5.71
N VAL A 176 6.17 10.29 4.49
CA VAL A 176 7.44 9.72 4.05
C VAL A 176 8.04 10.51 2.89
N GLU A 177 9.29 10.22 2.54
CA GLU A 177 10.07 10.97 1.56
C GLU A 177 10.03 10.28 0.18
N HIS A 178 9.13 10.73 -0.69
CA HIS A 178 9.02 10.24 -2.08
C HIS A 178 8.98 11.39 -3.10
N PRO A 179 10.03 12.23 -3.16
CA PRO A 179 10.01 13.41 -4.02
C PRO A 179 9.94 13.04 -5.52
N PRO A 180 9.17 13.79 -6.36
CA PRO A 180 8.43 15.01 -6.02
C PRO A 180 6.98 14.77 -5.58
N VAL A 181 6.59 13.54 -5.27
CA VAL A 181 5.21 13.17 -4.89
C VAL A 181 4.92 13.63 -3.47
N ARG A 182 3.81 14.34 -3.31
CA ARG A 182 3.32 14.81 -2.01
C ARG A 182 1.81 14.95 -2.00
N PRO A 183 1.15 14.47 -0.93
CA PRO A 183 1.70 13.67 0.15
C PRO A 183 2.07 12.25 -0.29
N ALA A 184 3.08 11.65 0.32
CA ALA A 184 3.35 10.23 0.32
C ALA A 184 3.29 9.73 1.77
N LEU A 185 2.62 8.62 2.00
CA LEU A 185 2.23 8.14 3.32
C LEU A 185 2.70 6.70 3.54
N ALA A 186 3.13 6.42 4.77
CA ALA A 186 3.22 5.08 5.31
C ALA A 186 2.07 4.86 6.31
N PHE A 187 1.63 3.62 6.47
CA PHE A 187 0.54 3.26 7.37
C PHE A 187 0.97 2.15 8.34
N ARG A 188 0.54 2.29 9.59
CA ARG A 188 0.65 1.26 10.63
C ARG A 188 -0.73 0.81 11.04
N PHE A 189 -0.96 -0.49 11.00
CA PHE A 189 -2.16 -1.16 11.48
C PHE A 189 -1.84 -1.85 12.80
N ASP A 190 -2.50 -1.44 13.86
CA ASP A 190 -2.45 -2.08 15.17
C ASP A 190 -3.75 -2.88 15.37
N THR A 191 -3.61 -4.14 15.81
CA THR A 191 -4.70 -5.06 16.12
C THR A 191 -4.43 -5.72 17.47
N ASP A 192 -5.40 -6.40 18.06
CA ASP A 192 -5.19 -7.18 19.29
C ASP A 192 -4.19 -8.33 19.13
N ALA A 193 -3.92 -8.78 17.90
CA ALA A 193 -2.99 -9.89 17.64
C ALA A 193 -1.57 -9.44 17.27
N GLY A 194 -1.38 -8.16 16.94
CA GLY A 194 -0.09 -7.59 16.55
C GLY A 194 -0.23 -6.47 15.54
N SER A 195 0.90 -6.01 15.02
CA SER A 195 1.00 -4.81 14.20
C SER A 195 1.71 -5.04 12.86
N VAL A 196 1.19 -4.40 11.80
CA VAL A 196 1.78 -4.42 10.46
C VAL A 196 1.98 -2.99 9.96
N VAL A 197 3.17 -2.70 9.44
CA VAL A 197 3.50 -1.40 8.86
C VAL A 197 3.77 -1.54 7.37
N PHE A 198 3.22 -0.63 6.56
CA PHE A 198 3.45 -0.53 5.12
C PHE A 198 4.15 0.79 4.81
N SER A 199 5.31 0.71 4.17
CA SER A 199 6.11 1.91 3.89
C SER A 199 5.50 2.84 2.84
N GLY A 200 4.69 2.31 1.91
CA GLY A 200 4.51 2.96 0.62
C GLY A 200 5.85 3.13 -0.08
N ASP A 201 5.91 4.04 -1.04
CA ASP A 201 7.18 4.39 -1.68
C ASP A 201 7.90 5.48 -0.89
N THR A 202 9.16 5.26 -0.59
CA THR A 202 9.94 6.20 0.22
C THR A 202 11.45 6.01 0.06
N ALA A 203 12.19 7.10 0.08
CA ALA A 203 13.61 7.04 0.42
C ALA A 203 13.78 6.62 1.88
N GLU A 204 14.98 6.12 2.23
CA GLU A 204 15.33 5.81 3.61
C GLU A 204 15.16 7.07 4.48
N CYS A 205 14.26 7.04 5.43
CA CYS A 205 13.95 8.19 6.28
C CYS A 205 13.63 7.78 7.72
N GLN A 206 13.90 8.69 8.66
CA GLN A 206 13.66 8.47 10.08
C GLN A 206 12.17 8.29 10.40
N ALA A 207 11.27 8.91 9.62
CA ALA A 207 9.83 8.79 9.81
C ALA A 207 9.37 7.32 9.78
N MET A 208 9.96 6.51 8.88
CA MET A 208 9.67 5.08 8.82
C MET A 208 10.07 4.34 10.10
N ALA A 209 11.26 4.61 10.64
CA ALA A 209 11.70 3.98 11.89
C ALA A 209 10.80 4.38 13.07
N VAL A 210 10.29 5.62 13.08
CA VAL A 210 9.35 6.10 14.10
C VAL A 210 8.02 5.35 13.99
N LEU A 211 7.42 5.29 12.79
CA LEU A 211 6.12 4.61 12.60
C LEU A 211 6.22 3.11 12.87
N ALA A 212 7.29 2.47 12.40
CA ALA A 212 7.50 1.04 12.52
C ALA A 212 8.02 0.59 13.88
N SER A 213 8.23 1.51 14.83
CA SER A 213 8.80 1.18 16.14
C SER A 213 8.10 0.01 16.81
N GLY A 214 8.84 -1.10 17.05
CA GLY A 214 8.37 -2.32 17.70
C GLY A 214 7.27 -3.09 16.95
N ALA A 215 7.07 -2.84 15.66
CA ALA A 215 6.05 -3.55 14.88
C ALA A 215 6.41 -5.02 14.68
N ASP A 216 5.41 -5.90 14.61
CA ASP A 216 5.63 -7.33 14.35
C ASP A 216 6.12 -7.55 12.92
N VAL A 217 5.56 -6.83 11.95
CA VAL A 217 5.93 -6.91 10.53
C VAL A 217 6.07 -5.52 9.93
N LEU A 218 7.18 -5.28 9.24
CA LEU A 218 7.38 -4.15 8.35
C LEU A 218 7.39 -4.63 6.90
N VAL A 219 6.41 -4.22 6.11
CA VAL A 219 6.39 -4.36 4.66
C VAL A 219 7.04 -3.11 4.08
N HIS A 220 8.20 -3.25 3.44
CA HIS A 220 8.96 -2.11 2.94
C HIS A 220 9.29 -2.26 1.45
N GLU A 221 9.20 -1.15 0.71
CA GLU A 221 9.65 -1.10 -0.67
C GLU A 221 11.15 -1.39 -0.80
N ALA A 222 11.60 -1.78 -1.99
CA ALA A 222 13.02 -1.88 -2.27
C ALA A 222 13.36 -1.61 -3.73
N VAL A 223 14.48 -0.87 -3.96
CA VAL A 223 15.00 -0.58 -5.30
C VAL A 223 16.35 -1.24 -5.54
N ASN A 224 16.49 -1.91 -6.67
CA ASN A 224 17.78 -2.39 -7.18
C ASN A 224 18.41 -1.34 -8.11
N LEU A 225 19.21 -0.45 -7.57
CA LEU A 225 19.91 0.58 -8.36
C LEU A 225 20.91 0.00 -9.36
N ASP A 226 21.55 -1.13 -9.03
CA ASP A 226 22.51 -1.81 -9.92
C ASP A 226 21.81 -2.31 -11.19
N PHE A 227 20.55 -2.72 -11.09
CA PHE A 227 19.75 -3.14 -12.25
C PHE A 227 19.58 -2.01 -13.27
N TYR A 228 19.45 -0.77 -12.83
CA TYR A 228 19.26 0.39 -13.69
C TYR A 228 20.59 0.95 -14.22
N ALA A 229 21.68 0.74 -13.48
CA ALA A 229 23.00 1.23 -13.87
C ALA A 229 23.43 0.69 -15.24
N GLY A 230 23.96 1.57 -16.08
CA GLY A 230 24.51 1.19 -17.40
C GLY A 230 23.48 0.78 -18.47
N LYS A 231 22.17 0.94 -18.22
CA LYS A 231 21.12 0.56 -19.18
C LYS A 231 20.60 1.69 -20.06
N GLY A 232 21.25 2.87 -20.01
CA GLY A 232 20.89 3.99 -20.87
C GLY A 232 19.58 4.68 -20.54
N PHE A 233 19.08 4.52 -19.31
CA PHE A 233 17.94 5.31 -18.81
C PHE A 233 18.28 6.80 -18.70
N ALA A 234 17.28 7.66 -18.84
CA ALA A 234 17.45 9.10 -18.67
C ALA A 234 18.01 9.45 -17.29
N PRO A 235 18.92 10.44 -17.18
CA PRO A 235 19.51 10.85 -15.91
C PRO A 235 18.45 11.21 -14.85
N GLU A 236 17.36 11.84 -15.28
CA GLU A 236 16.24 12.22 -14.41
C GLU A 236 15.57 10.99 -13.78
N PHE A 237 15.39 9.93 -14.57
CA PHE A 237 14.84 8.67 -14.07
C PHE A 237 15.78 8.01 -13.06
N LEU A 238 17.09 7.94 -13.37
CA LEU A 238 18.09 7.37 -12.46
C LEU A 238 18.16 8.16 -11.14
N ASN A 239 18.14 9.49 -11.25
CA ASN A 239 18.10 10.36 -10.08
C ASN A 239 16.84 10.10 -9.24
N HIS A 240 15.65 9.98 -9.87
CA HIS A 240 14.41 9.65 -9.15
C HIS A 240 14.54 8.33 -8.40
N GLN A 241 15.02 7.26 -9.05
CA GLN A 241 15.22 5.96 -8.36
C GLN A 241 16.14 6.08 -7.14
N GLN A 242 17.14 6.94 -7.20
CA GLN A 242 18.11 7.11 -6.12
C GLN A 242 17.59 7.95 -4.95
N ILE A 243 16.80 9.01 -5.22
CA ILE A 243 16.38 9.97 -4.18
C ILE A 243 14.98 9.69 -3.61
N ALA A 244 14.17 8.87 -4.30
CA ALA A 244 12.78 8.64 -3.98
C ALA A 244 12.47 7.22 -3.49
N HIS A 245 13.44 6.31 -3.57
CA HIS A 245 13.29 4.90 -3.18
C HIS A 245 14.43 4.42 -2.29
N THR A 246 14.21 3.30 -1.63
CA THR A 246 15.12 2.72 -0.62
C THR A 246 15.84 1.48 -1.17
N PRO A 247 17.18 1.43 -1.21
CA PRO A 247 17.90 0.17 -1.45
C PRO A 247 17.62 -0.88 -0.36
N PRO A 248 17.77 -2.20 -0.63
CA PRO A 248 17.46 -3.24 0.35
C PRO A 248 18.21 -3.09 1.66
N GLU A 249 19.47 -2.63 1.64
CA GLU A 249 20.26 -2.34 2.85
C GLU A 249 19.66 -1.19 3.66
N GLY A 250 19.02 -0.22 2.98
CA GLY A 250 18.28 0.87 3.62
C GLY A 250 17.05 0.36 4.35
N ALA A 251 16.26 -0.52 3.69
CA ALA A 251 15.11 -1.16 4.33
C ALA A 251 15.53 -1.98 5.57
N GLY A 252 16.68 -2.68 5.48
CA GLY A 252 17.27 -3.37 6.62
C GLY A 252 17.65 -2.42 7.76
N ARG A 253 18.27 -1.26 7.47
CA ARG A 253 18.60 -0.24 8.50
C ARG A 253 17.35 0.33 9.16
N VAL A 254 16.29 0.61 8.38
CA VAL A 254 14.99 1.04 8.93
C VAL A 254 14.41 -0.02 9.86
N ALA A 255 14.40 -1.29 9.44
CA ALA A 255 13.93 -2.41 10.23
C ALA A 255 14.70 -2.57 11.55
N ALA A 256 16.03 -2.47 11.50
CA ALA A 256 16.90 -2.53 12.67
C ALA A 256 16.67 -1.34 13.63
N ALA A 257 16.60 -0.12 13.10
CA ALA A 257 16.36 1.09 13.89
C ALA A 257 14.98 1.09 14.56
N ALA A 258 13.97 0.53 13.89
CA ALA A 258 12.61 0.38 14.41
C ALA A 258 12.45 -0.81 15.39
N GLY A 259 13.38 -1.78 15.38
CA GLY A 259 13.28 -2.99 16.19
C GLY A 259 12.09 -3.88 15.82
N VAL A 260 11.81 -4.02 14.51
CA VAL A 260 10.68 -4.83 14.03
C VAL A 260 10.93 -6.31 14.18
N GLY A 261 9.87 -7.10 14.34
CA GLY A 261 9.97 -8.55 14.44
C GLY A 261 10.34 -9.25 13.12
N ARG A 262 9.93 -8.67 11.98
CA ARG A 262 10.15 -9.22 10.63
C ARG A 262 10.15 -8.10 9.58
N LEU A 263 11.05 -8.19 8.61
CA LEU A 263 11.05 -7.37 7.40
C LEU A 263 10.54 -8.17 6.20
N VAL A 264 9.56 -7.63 5.48
CA VAL A 264 9.04 -8.18 4.23
C VAL A 264 9.32 -7.16 3.12
N LEU A 265 10.20 -7.48 2.20
CA LEU A 265 10.47 -6.63 1.03
C LEU A 265 9.37 -6.82 0.00
N SER A 266 8.77 -5.72 -0.43
CA SER A 266 7.72 -5.66 -1.46
C SER A 266 7.98 -4.47 -2.38
N HIS A 267 7.08 -4.15 -3.33
CA HIS A 267 7.30 -3.05 -4.29
C HIS A 267 8.74 -3.08 -4.84
N LEU A 268 9.09 -4.21 -5.49
CA LEU A 268 10.48 -4.46 -5.91
C LEU A 268 10.79 -3.75 -7.23
N ALA A 269 11.50 -2.64 -7.15
CA ALA A 269 11.92 -1.86 -8.31
C ALA A 269 13.24 -2.38 -8.89
N GLY A 270 13.22 -2.76 -10.16
CA GLY A 270 14.33 -3.49 -10.82
C GLY A 270 14.11 -5.00 -10.82
N ARG A 271 15.13 -5.76 -11.19
CA ARG A 271 15.10 -7.23 -11.23
C ARG A 271 16.32 -7.82 -10.55
N ALA A 272 16.09 -8.79 -9.71
CA ALA A 272 17.09 -9.67 -9.13
C ALA A 272 16.40 -10.93 -8.61
N GLU A 273 17.18 -12.00 -8.38
CA GLU A 273 16.68 -13.18 -7.69
C GLU A 273 16.32 -12.85 -6.23
N PRO A 274 15.34 -13.54 -5.62
CA PRO A 274 14.91 -13.27 -4.26
C PRO A 274 16.07 -13.26 -3.24
N GLU A 275 17.05 -14.11 -3.42
CA GLU A 275 18.21 -14.20 -2.54
C GLU A 275 19.07 -12.93 -2.58
N TRP A 276 19.19 -12.28 -3.74
CA TRP A 276 19.92 -11.01 -3.87
C TRP A 276 19.30 -9.91 -2.97
N TRP A 277 17.97 -9.80 -3.00
CA TRP A 277 17.23 -8.85 -2.17
C TRP A 277 17.38 -9.15 -0.70
N ARG A 278 17.18 -10.44 -0.33
CA ARG A 278 17.28 -10.91 1.04
C ARG A 278 18.65 -10.67 1.63
N ALA A 279 19.71 -11.11 0.94
CA ALA A 279 21.08 -11.01 1.44
C ALA A 279 21.50 -9.57 1.72
N ARG A 280 21.09 -8.62 0.86
CA ARG A 280 21.40 -7.21 1.03
C ARG A 280 20.65 -6.59 2.23
N ALA A 281 19.37 -6.85 2.39
CA ALA A 281 18.63 -6.37 3.55
C ALA A 281 19.14 -7.00 4.85
N ALA A 282 19.44 -8.30 4.86
CA ALA A 282 20.00 -9.01 6.00
C ALA A 282 21.44 -8.56 6.36
N SER A 283 22.14 -7.84 5.49
CA SER A 283 23.46 -7.27 5.84
C SER A 283 23.37 -6.12 6.86
N THR A 284 22.16 -5.60 7.11
CA THR A 284 21.91 -4.47 8.02
C THR A 284 20.77 -4.70 9.01
N PHE A 285 20.16 -5.89 8.98
CA PHE A 285 19.09 -6.30 9.90
C PHE A 285 19.26 -7.76 10.29
N ASP A 286 19.40 -8.04 11.58
CA ASP A 286 19.65 -9.39 12.13
C ASP A 286 18.35 -10.23 12.24
N GLY A 287 17.18 -9.63 12.07
CA GLY A 287 15.89 -10.31 12.14
C GLY A 287 15.52 -11.03 10.84
N PRO A 288 14.40 -11.75 10.82
CA PRO A 288 13.89 -12.44 9.64
C PRO A 288 13.61 -11.48 8.48
N VAL A 289 14.12 -11.80 7.27
CA VAL A 289 13.88 -11.06 6.03
C VAL A 289 13.21 -11.98 5.02
N ASP A 290 12.02 -11.60 4.57
CA ASP A 290 11.31 -12.23 3.45
C ASP A 290 11.31 -11.29 2.23
N VAL A 291 11.31 -11.89 1.05
CA VAL A 291 11.06 -11.22 -0.23
C VAL A 291 9.68 -11.67 -0.67
N ALA A 292 8.74 -10.73 -0.72
CA ALA A 292 7.35 -11.04 -0.98
C ALA A 292 7.13 -11.55 -2.41
N ALA A 293 6.20 -12.49 -2.54
CA ALA A 293 5.64 -12.94 -3.80
C ALA A 293 4.13 -12.73 -3.81
N SER A 294 3.54 -12.62 -5.01
CA SER A 294 2.08 -12.49 -5.16
C SER A 294 1.36 -13.70 -4.55
N GLY A 295 0.37 -13.44 -3.70
CA GLY A 295 -0.42 -14.45 -2.99
C GLY A 295 0.24 -15.01 -1.72
N GLN A 296 1.43 -14.55 -1.33
CA GLN A 296 2.09 -15.00 -0.11
C GLN A 296 1.36 -14.51 1.14
N ARG A 297 1.31 -15.37 2.18
CA ARG A 297 0.59 -15.13 3.42
C ARG A 297 1.52 -15.14 4.63
N PHE A 298 1.31 -14.19 5.54
CA PHE A 298 2.05 -14.06 6.79
C PHE A 298 1.05 -13.94 7.94
N ARG A 299 1.08 -14.89 8.87
CA ARG A 299 0.28 -14.82 10.09
C ARG A 299 0.91 -13.85 11.08
N ILE A 300 0.10 -12.98 11.67
CA ILE A 300 0.52 -12.00 12.65
C ILE A 300 0.21 -12.53 14.06
N GLY A 301 1.08 -12.23 15.03
CA GLY A 301 0.89 -12.66 16.42
C GLY A 301 1.24 -14.11 16.71
N THR A 302 1.74 -14.88 15.74
CA THR A 302 2.27 -16.23 16.00
C THR A 302 3.76 -16.11 16.32
N PRO A 303 4.27 -16.65 17.45
CA PRO A 303 5.70 -16.64 17.73
C PRO A 303 6.46 -17.28 16.56
N VAL A 304 7.48 -16.60 16.06
CA VAL A 304 8.45 -17.21 15.13
C VAL A 304 9.16 -18.30 15.93
N LEU A 305 8.81 -19.58 15.71
CA LEU A 305 9.60 -20.68 16.25
C LEU A 305 10.99 -20.57 15.64
N ALA A 306 12.01 -20.35 16.48
CA ALA A 306 13.38 -20.35 16.05
C ALA A 306 13.66 -21.67 15.28
N PRO A 307 14.39 -21.64 14.15
CA PRO A 307 14.76 -22.87 13.46
C PRO A 307 15.54 -23.76 14.42
N ALA A 308 15.13 -25.02 14.49
CA ALA A 308 15.73 -26.05 15.33
C ALA A 308 17.15 -26.39 14.87
#